data_6f32ec571115c7a677f3152e5a9a58a0
#
_entry.id   6f32ec571115c7a677f3152e5a9a58a0
#
_cell.length_a   1.000
_cell.length_b   1.000
_cell.length_c   1.000
_cell.angle_alpha   90.00
_cell.angle_beta   90.00
_cell.angle_gamma   90.00
#
_symmetry.space_group_name_H-M   'P 1'
#
loop_
_entity.id
_entity.type
_entity.pdbx_description
1 polymer ?
#
loop_
_entity_poly.entity_id
_entity_poly.type
_entity_poly.pdbx_seq_one_letter_code
_entity_poly.pdbx_strand_id
1 'polypeptide(L)'
;VRXXXXXXXXDEVEDQRGVAHFLEHMLFDGSPSFKPGELIPHLQNMGMSFGQHVNAYTSFDSTVYMLDLPDTNDDTLETCFTVLKEYAHGALLDAEEIEKERGVILAEKISRDSISSRLFTQKIELLLPDSLLPERFPIGVEEVIKTIPRQRMVDFYENYYTSNNIAVVVVGDMETAKIEALVKKYFGSIPARESERYQDYGKVTPLEKNIYKVLSDSELSMG
;
A
#
# COMPACT_ATOMS: atom_id res chain seq x y z
N VAL A 1 -10.58 11.11 5.59
CA VAL A 1 -10.26 9.99 6.50
C VAL A 1 -9.13 9.17 5.89
N ARG A 2 -8.17 8.80 6.71
CA ARG A 2 -7.03 8.01 6.22
C ARG A 2 -6.75 6.83 7.14
N UNK A 3 -6.32 5.73 6.65
CA UNK A 3 -5.91 4.57 7.40
C UNK A 3 -4.48 4.32 7.02
N UNK A 4 -3.68 4.23 7.83
CA UNK A 4 -2.28 3.97 7.59
C UNK A 4 -1.99 2.62 8.16
N UNK A 5 -1.49 1.94 7.38
CA UNK A 5 -1.05 0.63 7.76
C UNK A 5 0.44 0.67 7.74
N UNK A 6 0.92 0.27 8.66
CA UNK A 6 2.36 0.32 8.86
C UNK A 6 3.03 -0.95 8.35
N UNK A 7 2.57 -1.36 7.33
CA UNK A 7 3.10 -2.51 6.65
C UNK A 7 3.65 -2.09 5.33
N UNK A 8 4.77 -2.22 5.25
CA UNK A 8 5.42 -1.65 4.12
C UNK A 8 6.27 -2.60 3.36
N UNK A 9 6.94 -2.16 2.54
CA UNK A 9 7.81 -2.86 1.68
C UNK A 9 9.10 -3.32 2.31
N UNK A 10 9.38 -2.77 3.29
CA UNK A 10 10.47 -3.18 4.08
C UNK A 10 10.20 -4.38 4.92
N ASP A 11 8.97 -4.65 5.08
CA ASP A 11 8.53 -5.84 5.85
C ASP A 11 8.40 -7.12 5.00
N GLU A 12 8.50 -7.00 3.71
CA GLU A 12 8.38 -8.17 2.82
C GLU A 12 9.61 -9.08 2.93
N VAL A 13 9.37 -10.39 2.88
CA VAL A 13 10.48 -11.32 2.72
C VAL A 13 10.72 -11.55 1.22
N GLU A 14 11.75 -12.32 0.90
CA GLU A 14 12.24 -12.39 -0.48
C GLU A 14 11.16 -12.83 -1.48
N ASP A 15 10.36 -13.82 -1.11
CA ASP A 15 9.32 -14.31 -2.02
C ASP A 15 8.05 -13.48 -2.01
N GLN A 16 8.07 -12.35 -1.29
CA GLN A 16 6.94 -11.42 -1.23
C GLN A 16 7.26 -10.05 -1.82
N ARG A 17 8.38 -9.90 -2.53
CA ARG A 17 8.82 -8.57 -3.00
C ARG A 17 7.80 -7.96 -3.95
N GLY A 18 7.11 -6.92 -3.46
CA GLY A 18 6.04 -6.24 -4.18
C GLY A 18 4.66 -6.53 -3.62
N VAL A 19 4.54 -7.42 -2.62
CA VAL A 19 3.23 -7.84 -2.12
C VAL A 19 2.48 -6.70 -1.43
N ALA A 20 3.19 -5.78 -0.78
CA ALA A 20 2.51 -4.67 -0.10
C ALA A 20 1.77 -3.78 -1.11
N HIS A 21 2.40 -3.49 -2.24
CA HIS A 21 1.78 -2.73 -3.31
C HIS A 21 0.69 -3.53 -4.01
N PHE A 22 0.91 -4.82 -4.22
CA PHE A 22 -0.11 -5.69 -4.80
C PHE A 22 -1.36 -5.70 -3.92
N LEU A 23 -1.18 -5.79 -2.60
CA LEU A 23 -2.31 -5.73 -1.67
C LEU A 23 -3.02 -4.38 -1.74
N GLU A 24 -2.28 -3.29 -1.91
CA GLU A 24 -2.91 -1.99 -2.08
C GLU A 24 -3.95 -2.05 -3.20
N HIS A 25 -3.58 -2.62 -4.35
CA HIS A 25 -4.51 -2.80 -5.46
C HIS A 25 -5.67 -3.70 -5.08
N MET A 26 -5.37 -4.83 -4.43
CA MET A 26 -6.39 -5.83 -4.14
C MET A 26 -7.46 -5.34 -3.17
N LEU A 27 -7.15 -4.38 -2.31
CA LEU A 27 -8.15 -3.87 -1.37
C LEU A 27 -9.28 -3.12 -2.06
N PHE A 28 -9.07 -2.70 -3.31
CA PHE A 28 -10.15 -2.12 -4.11
C PHE A 28 -10.97 -3.19 -4.85
N ASP A 29 -10.57 -4.45 -4.79
CA ASP A 29 -11.11 -5.51 -5.64
C ASP A 29 -11.90 -6.57 -4.88
N GLY A 30 -12.64 -6.17 -3.87
CA GLY A 30 -13.59 -7.08 -3.25
C GLY A 30 -13.47 -7.17 -1.74
N SER A 31 -14.60 -7.01 -1.09
CA SER A 31 -14.74 -7.12 0.36
C SER A 31 -16.18 -7.56 0.67
N PRO A 32 -16.51 -7.82 1.92
CA PRO A 32 -17.88 -8.31 2.23
C PRO A 32 -18.99 -7.41 1.75
N SER A 33 -18.81 -6.09 1.79
CA SER A 33 -19.87 -5.15 1.38
C SER A 33 -19.81 -4.77 -0.09
N PHE A 34 -18.69 -5.02 -0.77
CA PHE A 34 -18.51 -4.59 -2.16
C PHE A 34 -17.83 -5.68 -2.96
N LYS A 35 -18.60 -6.32 -3.86
CA LYS A 35 -18.04 -7.33 -4.76
C LYS A 35 -17.01 -6.68 -5.69
N PRO A 36 -16.12 -7.47 -6.29
CA PRO A 36 -15.16 -6.92 -7.25
C PRO A 36 -15.86 -6.05 -8.29
N GLY A 37 -15.31 -4.85 -8.49
CA GLY A 37 -15.85 -3.90 -9.45
C GLY A 37 -16.96 -3.00 -8.92
N GLU A 38 -17.41 -3.19 -7.69
CA GLU A 38 -18.53 -2.40 -7.15
C GLU A 38 -18.08 -1.16 -6.36
N LEU A 39 -16.92 -1.22 -5.71
CA LEU A 39 -16.55 -0.16 -4.78
C LEU A 39 -16.39 1.20 -5.45
N ILE A 40 -15.58 1.27 -6.49
CA ILE A 40 -15.29 2.57 -7.11
C ILE A 40 -16.55 3.20 -7.70
N PRO A 41 -17.39 2.48 -8.48
CA PRO A 41 -18.65 3.09 -8.93
C PRO A 41 -19.56 3.55 -7.79
N HIS A 42 -19.59 2.80 -6.69
CA HIS A 42 -20.40 3.19 -5.54
C HIS A 42 -19.92 4.53 -4.97
N LEU A 43 -18.62 4.67 -4.79
CA LEU A 43 -18.04 5.91 -4.27
C LEU A 43 -18.19 7.06 -5.27
N GLN A 44 -18.06 6.78 -6.56
CA GLN A 44 -18.29 7.78 -7.60
C GLN A 44 -19.72 8.31 -7.56
N ASN A 45 -20.68 7.44 -7.33
CA ASN A 45 -22.07 7.84 -7.21
C ASN A 45 -22.33 8.73 -5.99
N MET A 46 -21.43 8.66 -5.01
CA MET A 46 -21.50 9.53 -3.83
C MET A 46 -20.72 10.85 -4.03
N GLY A 47 -20.14 11.06 -5.20
CA GLY A 47 -19.38 12.27 -5.49
C GLY A 47 -17.89 12.15 -5.22
N MET A 48 -17.37 10.93 -5.10
CA MET A 48 -15.96 10.71 -4.79
C MET A 48 -15.27 10.09 -6.00
N SER A 49 -14.43 10.86 -6.69
CA SER A 49 -13.73 10.35 -7.86
C SER A 49 -12.43 9.68 -7.47
N PHE A 50 -12.12 8.60 -8.20
CA PHE A 50 -10.89 7.86 -7.97
C PHE A 50 -9.69 8.71 -8.39
N GLY A 51 -8.66 8.68 -7.56
CA GLY A 51 -7.45 9.45 -7.77
C GLY A 51 -7.47 10.79 -7.06
N GLN A 52 -8.61 11.46 -7.04
CA GLN A 52 -8.73 12.75 -6.35
C GLN A 52 -9.26 12.58 -4.93
N HIS A 53 -10.33 11.83 -4.76
CA HIS A 53 -11.00 11.67 -3.46
C HIS A 53 -10.77 10.29 -2.85
N VAL A 54 -10.55 9.29 -3.70
CA VAL A 54 -10.29 7.92 -3.28
C VAL A 54 -8.94 7.55 -3.83
N ASN A 55 -7.99 7.25 -2.95
CA ASN A 55 -6.64 6.95 -3.43
C ASN A 55 -5.88 6.17 -2.38
N ALA A 56 -4.71 5.68 -2.76
CA ALA A 56 -3.82 4.98 -1.85
C ALA A 56 -2.40 5.08 -2.37
N TYR A 57 -1.44 4.81 -1.51
CA TYR A 57 -0.06 4.66 -1.97
C TYR A 57 0.70 3.75 -1.01
N THR A 58 1.71 3.08 -1.56
CA THR A 58 2.62 2.22 -0.81
C THR A 58 4.03 2.80 -0.89
N SER A 59 4.68 2.91 0.25
CA SER A 59 6.06 3.35 0.34
C SER A 59 6.90 2.26 1.02
N PHE A 60 8.16 2.58 1.31
CA PHE A 60 9.06 1.61 1.94
C PHE A 60 8.57 1.17 3.32
N ASP A 61 7.91 2.07 4.05
CA ASP A 61 7.56 1.82 5.45
C ASP A 61 6.07 1.92 5.76
N SER A 62 5.24 2.18 4.76
CA SER A 62 3.81 2.36 5.05
C SER A 62 2.97 2.19 3.79
N THR A 63 1.72 1.80 4.00
CA THR A 63 0.69 1.87 2.97
C THR A 63 -0.42 2.74 3.54
N VAL A 64 -0.89 3.72 2.76
CA VAL A 64 -1.88 4.69 3.21
C VAL A 64 -3.07 4.66 2.26
N TYR A 65 -4.26 4.56 2.83
CA TYR A 65 -5.52 4.62 2.10
C TYR A 65 -6.25 5.90 2.49
N MET A 66 -6.76 6.62 1.50
CA MET A 66 -7.31 7.95 1.72
C MET A 66 -8.70 8.07 1.12
N LEU A 67 -9.62 8.62 1.90
CA LEU A 67 -10.97 8.96 1.43
C LEU A 67 -11.24 10.41 1.79
N ASP A 68 -11.49 11.24 0.79
CA ASP A 68 -11.90 12.62 0.97
C ASP A 68 -13.41 12.69 0.73
N LEU A 69 -14.16 12.88 1.80
CA LEU A 69 -15.61 12.77 1.76
C LEU A 69 -16.24 14.08 1.25
N PRO A 70 -17.32 13.99 0.47
CA PRO A 70 -17.99 15.19 -0.04
C PRO A 70 -18.77 15.93 1.03
N ASP A 71 -19.15 15.25 2.11
CA ASP A 71 -19.88 15.85 3.21
C ASP A 71 -19.68 15.02 4.48
N THR A 72 -20.30 15.45 5.58
CA THR A 72 -20.20 14.72 6.84
C THR A 72 -21.54 14.14 7.27
N ASN A 73 -22.42 13.86 6.31
CA ASN A 73 -23.69 13.20 6.60
C ASN A 73 -23.46 11.80 7.14
N ASP A 74 -24.41 11.34 7.94
CA ASP A 74 -24.28 10.02 8.57
C ASP A 74 -24.07 8.90 7.54
N ASP A 75 -24.84 8.91 6.44
CA ASP A 75 -24.71 7.87 5.43
C ASP A 75 -23.31 7.88 4.80
N THR A 76 -22.78 9.07 4.51
CA THR A 76 -21.44 9.21 3.94
C THR A 76 -20.38 8.68 4.90
N LEU A 77 -20.48 9.11 6.16
CA LEU A 77 -19.53 8.69 7.18
C LEU A 77 -19.56 7.16 7.36
N GLU A 78 -20.77 6.58 7.46
CA GLU A 78 -20.87 5.15 7.69
C GLU A 78 -20.36 4.34 6.51
N THR A 79 -20.64 4.80 5.28
CA THR A 79 -20.11 4.12 4.09
C THR A 79 -18.59 4.16 4.10
N CYS A 80 -18.01 5.31 4.35
CA CYS A 80 -16.55 5.45 4.28
C CYS A 80 -15.86 4.71 5.42
N PHE A 81 -16.43 4.70 6.61
CA PHE A 81 -15.88 3.90 7.70
C PHE A 81 -16.00 2.41 7.39
N THR A 82 -17.08 1.98 6.76
CA THR A 82 -17.22 0.59 6.32
C THR A 82 -16.10 0.23 5.33
N VAL A 83 -15.84 1.09 4.35
CA VAL A 83 -14.79 0.86 3.37
C VAL A 83 -13.45 0.71 4.04
N LEU A 84 -13.09 1.65 4.93
CA LEU A 84 -11.80 1.60 5.61
C LEU A 84 -11.68 0.38 6.51
N LYS A 85 -12.77 0.04 7.21
CA LYS A 85 -12.74 -1.15 8.05
C LYS A 85 -12.51 -2.40 7.19
N GLU A 86 -13.13 -2.47 6.02
CA GLU A 86 -12.96 -3.63 5.16
C GLU A 86 -11.60 -3.66 4.47
N TYR A 87 -10.97 -2.51 4.23
CA TYR A 87 -9.56 -2.49 3.86
C TYR A 87 -8.73 -3.13 4.96
N ALA A 88 -8.98 -2.72 6.21
CA ALA A 88 -8.17 -3.17 7.34
C ALA A 88 -8.38 -4.64 7.68
N HIS A 89 -9.60 -5.14 7.49
CA HIS A 89 -9.94 -6.50 7.95
C HIS A 89 -11.15 -7.03 7.17
N GLY A 90 -11.00 -7.23 5.87
CA GLY A 90 -12.11 -7.73 5.09
C GLY A 90 -11.77 -8.02 3.64
N ALA A 91 -10.54 -7.82 3.24
CA ALA A 91 -10.18 -8.07 1.84
C ALA A 91 -10.40 -9.54 1.50
N LEU A 92 -11.10 -9.78 0.40
CA LEU A 92 -11.39 -11.16 -0.01
C LEU A 92 -10.21 -11.82 -0.68
N LEU A 93 -9.34 -11.04 -1.31
CA LEU A 93 -8.19 -11.54 -2.04
C LEU A 93 -8.60 -12.69 -2.97
N ASP A 94 -9.61 -12.41 -3.78
CA ASP A 94 -10.19 -13.39 -4.69
C ASP A 94 -9.17 -13.86 -5.71
N ALA A 95 -9.06 -15.17 -5.91
CA ALA A 95 -8.03 -15.74 -6.78
C ALA A 95 -8.14 -15.22 -8.21
N GLU A 96 -9.36 -15.09 -8.75
CA GLU A 96 -9.53 -14.56 -10.10
C GLU A 96 -9.12 -13.11 -10.21
N GLU A 97 -9.43 -12.31 -9.18
CA GLU A 97 -9.05 -10.91 -9.18
C GLU A 97 -7.54 -10.74 -9.05
N ILE A 98 -6.89 -11.61 -8.28
CA ILE A 98 -5.43 -11.60 -8.19
C ILE A 98 -4.83 -11.82 -9.58
N GLU A 99 -5.34 -12.81 -10.33
CA GLU A 99 -4.81 -13.08 -11.67
C GLU A 99 -4.98 -11.89 -12.61
N LYS A 100 -6.12 -11.21 -12.53
CA LYS A 100 -6.33 -10.00 -13.34
C LYS A 100 -5.36 -8.89 -12.95
N GLU A 101 -5.15 -8.73 -11.65
CA GLU A 101 -4.35 -7.62 -11.16
C GLU A 101 -2.86 -7.81 -11.43
N ARG A 102 -2.38 -9.06 -11.59
CA ARG A 102 -0.98 -9.29 -11.97
C ARG A 102 -0.61 -8.51 -13.23
N GLY A 103 -1.47 -8.57 -14.23
CA GLY A 103 -1.24 -7.84 -15.49
C GLY A 103 -1.24 -6.34 -15.31
N VAL A 104 -2.13 -5.85 -14.45
CA VAL A 104 -2.22 -4.41 -14.20
C VAL A 104 -0.92 -3.91 -13.54
N ILE A 105 -0.44 -4.63 -12.54
CA ILE A 105 0.78 -4.22 -11.83
C ILE A 105 2.01 -4.33 -12.73
N LEU A 106 2.07 -5.38 -13.55
CA LEU A 106 3.18 -5.51 -14.50
C LEU A 106 3.17 -4.38 -15.51
N ALA A 107 2.00 -3.98 -15.98
CA ALA A 107 1.90 -2.83 -16.89
C ALA A 107 2.32 -1.54 -16.20
N GLU A 108 1.93 -1.37 -14.94
CA GLU A 108 2.36 -0.22 -14.17
C GLU A 108 3.88 -0.20 -14.03
N LYS A 109 4.48 -1.35 -13.74
CA LYS A 109 5.93 -1.43 -13.60
C LYS A 109 6.62 -0.99 -14.89
N ILE A 110 6.10 -1.43 -16.03
CA ILE A 110 6.64 -1.01 -17.32
C ILE A 110 6.48 0.51 -17.51
N SER A 111 5.31 1.06 -17.18
CA SER A 111 5.05 2.48 -17.40
C SER A 111 5.89 3.38 -16.49
N ARG A 112 6.30 2.87 -15.34
CA ARG A 112 7.14 3.62 -14.40
C ARG A 112 8.62 3.55 -14.75
N ASP A 113 9.01 2.68 -15.68
CA ASP A 113 10.42 2.57 -16.08
C ASP A 113 10.81 3.83 -16.86
N SER A 114 11.80 4.54 -16.34
CA SER A 114 12.27 5.79 -16.92
C SER A 114 13.72 6.00 -16.52
N ILE A 115 14.38 6.92 -17.21
CA ILE A 115 15.76 7.30 -16.83
C ILE A 115 15.78 7.68 -15.36
N SER A 116 14.84 8.53 -14.92
CA SER A 116 14.81 9.00 -13.54
C SER A 116 14.70 7.85 -12.55
N SER A 117 13.83 6.89 -12.82
CA SER A 117 13.64 5.77 -11.90
C SER A 117 14.87 4.86 -11.88
N ARG A 118 15.50 4.64 -13.03
CA ARG A 118 16.70 3.83 -13.08
C ARG A 118 17.87 4.50 -12.36
N LEU A 119 18.02 5.81 -12.54
CA LEU A 119 19.05 6.56 -11.82
C LEU A 119 18.80 6.57 -10.33
N PHE A 120 17.54 6.74 -9.93
CA PHE A 120 17.18 6.72 -8.52
C PHE A 120 17.53 5.37 -7.89
N THR A 121 17.23 4.27 -8.57
CA THR A 121 17.56 2.93 -8.08
C THR A 121 19.07 2.80 -7.86
N GLN A 122 19.86 3.20 -8.86
CA GLN A 122 21.31 3.09 -8.74
C GLN A 122 21.86 4.00 -7.65
N LYS A 123 21.24 5.17 -7.48
CA LYS A 123 21.64 6.07 -6.39
C LYS A 123 21.40 5.41 -5.03
N ILE A 124 20.25 4.77 -4.84
CA ILE A 124 19.95 4.11 -3.57
C ILE A 124 20.93 2.96 -3.32
N GLU A 125 21.22 2.18 -4.37
CA GLU A 125 22.20 1.09 -4.25
C GLU A 125 23.58 1.62 -3.82
N LEU A 126 23.96 2.77 -4.35
CA LEU A 126 25.27 3.36 -4.02
C LEU A 126 25.31 3.92 -2.61
N LEU A 127 24.22 4.60 -2.19
CA LEU A 127 24.20 5.29 -0.91
C LEU A 127 23.89 4.38 0.27
N LEU A 128 23.10 3.35 0.04
CA LEU A 128 22.57 2.51 1.11
C LEU A 128 22.76 1.01 0.82
N PRO A 129 23.99 0.61 0.46
CA PRO A 129 24.20 -0.78 0.03
C PRO A 129 24.04 -1.81 1.15
N ASP A 130 24.17 -1.38 2.40
CA ASP A 130 24.09 -2.28 3.55
C ASP A 130 22.67 -2.34 4.13
N SER A 131 21.72 -1.67 3.49
CA SER A 131 20.32 -1.70 3.95
C SER A 131 19.48 -2.56 3.01
N LEU A 132 18.26 -2.84 3.44
CA LEU A 132 17.32 -3.60 2.62
C LEU A 132 16.68 -2.75 1.53
N LEU A 133 16.81 -1.43 1.60
CA LEU A 133 16.12 -0.51 0.70
C LEU A 133 16.33 -0.80 -0.79
N PRO A 134 17.58 -1.06 -1.25
CA PRO A 134 17.77 -1.32 -2.69
C PRO A 134 16.99 -2.52 -3.21
N GLU A 135 16.63 -3.45 -2.32
CA GLU A 135 15.96 -4.67 -2.72
C GLU A 135 14.46 -4.64 -2.45
N ARG A 136 13.94 -3.53 -1.94
CA ARG A 136 12.52 -3.47 -1.52
C ARG A 136 11.77 -2.27 -2.09
N PHE A 137 12.01 -1.96 -3.37
CA PHE A 137 11.19 -0.94 -4.02
C PHE A 137 9.74 -1.41 -4.07
N PRO A 138 8.78 -0.53 -3.73
CA PRO A 138 7.38 -0.95 -3.62
C PRO A 138 6.79 -1.59 -4.87
N ILE A 139 7.22 -1.18 -6.05
CA ILE A 139 6.68 -1.77 -7.29
C ILE A 139 6.97 -3.27 -7.40
N GLY A 140 7.98 -3.75 -6.67
CA GLY A 140 8.29 -5.16 -6.63
C GLY A 140 9.11 -5.66 -7.78
N VAL A 141 9.29 -6.98 -7.83
CA VAL A 141 10.06 -7.62 -8.88
C VAL A 141 9.14 -8.47 -9.75
N GLU A 142 9.39 -8.45 -11.04
CA GLU A 142 8.53 -9.10 -12.03
C GLU A 142 8.27 -10.57 -11.70
N GLU A 143 9.32 -11.29 -11.31
CA GLU A 143 9.19 -12.72 -11.03
C GLU A 143 8.18 -12.98 -9.92
N VAL A 144 8.24 -12.21 -8.84
CA VAL A 144 7.32 -12.40 -7.71
C VAL A 144 5.91 -11.97 -8.12
N ILE A 145 5.78 -10.82 -8.79
CA ILE A 145 4.45 -10.36 -9.22
C ILE A 145 3.75 -11.42 -10.06
N LYS A 146 4.51 -12.07 -10.95
CA LYS A 146 3.95 -13.09 -11.83
C LYS A 146 3.55 -14.38 -11.10
N THR A 147 4.25 -14.74 -10.04
CA THR A 147 4.14 -16.09 -9.49
C THR A 147 3.70 -16.18 -8.03
N ILE A 148 3.66 -15.07 -7.30
CA ILE A 148 3.33 -15.17 -5.88
C ILE A 148 1.98 -15.86 -5.70
N PRO A 149 1.90 -16.92 -4.86
CA PRO A 149 0.62 -17.57 -4.65
C PRO A 149 -0.26 -16.76 -3.71
N ARG A 150 -1.57 -16.95 -3.86
CA ARG A 150 -2.56 -16.25 -3.03
C ARG A 150 -2.23 -16.39 -1.54
N GLN A 151 -1.81 -17.57 -1.10
CA GLN A 151 -1.56 -17.80 0.32
C GLN A 151 -0.48 -16.87 0.87
N ARG A 152 0.56 -16.60 0.10
CA ARG A 152 1.62 -15.68 0.56
C ARG A 152 1.11 -14.25 0.68
N MET A 153 0.16 -13.88 -0.15
CA MET A 153 -0.50 -12.59 -0.05
C MET A 153 -1.37 -12.53 1.21
N VAL A 154 -2.12 -13.59 1.46
CA VAL A 154 -2.92 -13.73 2.68
C VAL A 154 -2.03 -13.66 3.92
N ASP A 155 -0.89 -14.38 3.89
CA ASP A 155 0.05 -14.37 5.01
C ASP A 155 0.49 -12.95 5.35
N PHE A 156 0.85 -12.16 4.33
CA PHE A 156 1.26 -10.79 4.56
C PHE A 156 0.12 -9.93 5.10
N TYR A 157 -1.07 -10.08 4.51
CA TYR A 157 -2.23 -9.32 4.93
C TYR A 157 -2.56 -9.61 6.40
N GLU A 158 -2.65 -10.88 6.76
CA GLU A 158 -3.00 -11.26 8.12
C GLU A 158 -1.92 -10.89 9.13
N ASN A 159 -0.66 -10.90 8.72
CA ASN A 159 0.44 -10.58 9.63
C ASN A 159 0.52 -9.08 9.91
N TYR A 160 0.24 -8.23 8.94
CA TYR A 160 0.49 -6.80 9.10
C TYR A 160 -0.75 -5.93 9.20
N TYR A 161 -1.90 -6.39 8.71
CA TYR A 161 -3.14 -5.62 8.81
C TYR A 161 -3.86 -6.01 10.10
N THR A 162 -3.34 -5.51 11.21
CA THR A 162 -3.84 -5.82 12.55
C THR A 162 -4.08 -4.51 13.29
N SER A 163 -4.97 -4.53 14.29
CA SER A 163 -5.36 -3.29 14.94
C SER A 163 -4.21 -2.56 15.63
N ASN A 164 -3.22 -3.30 16.08
CA ASN A 164 -2.06 -2.69 16.73
C ASN A 164 -0.99 -2.20 15.75
N ASN A 165 -1.25 -2.34 14.45
CA ASN A 165 -0.32 -1.88 13.40
C ASN A 165 -0.99 -0.90 12.44
N ILE A 166 -2.17 -0.38 12.80
CA ILE A 166 -2.95 0.50 11.96
C ILE A 166 -3.23 1.80 12.71
N ALA A 167 -3.14 2.91 12.01
CA ALA A 167 -3.58 4.20 12.53
C ALA A 167 -4.72 4.72 11.67
N VAL A 168 -5.77 5.20 12.29
CA VAL A 168 -6.88 5.83 11.59
C VAL A 168 -6.84 7.32 11.93
N VAL A 169 -6.79 8.15 10.90
CA VAL A 169 -6.72 9.60 11.06
C VAL A 169 -7.96 10.21 10.40
N VAL A 170 -8.72 10.95 11.17
CA VAL A 170 -9.93 11.63 10.68
C VAL A 170 -9.78 13.12 10.91
N VAL A 171 -9.94 13.91 9.86
CA VAL A 171 -9.84 15.36 9.93
C VAL A 171 -11.09 15.95 9.29
N GLY A 172 -11.72 16.90 9.97
CA GLY A 172 -12.91 17.55 9.43
C GLY A 172 -13.64 18.34 10.48
N ASP A 173 -14.71 18.99 10.05
CA ASP A 173 -15.56 19.78 10.93
C ASP A 173 -16.66 18.89 11.49
N MET A 174 -16.33 18.17 12.56
CA MET A 174 -17.24 17.19 13.17
C MET A 174 -17.00 17.15 14.67
N GLU A 175 -18.02 16.74 15.39
CA GLU A 175 -17.89 16.54 16.84
C GLU A 175 -16.91 15.39 17.11
N THR A 176 -15.91 15.65 17.91
CA THR A 176 -14.89 14.66 18.24
C THR A 176 -15.49 13.39 18.84
N ALA A 177 -16.46 13.54 19.73
CA ALA A 177 -17.09 12.38 20.38
C ALA A 177 -17.80 11.49 19.37
N LYS A 178 -18.42 12.08 18.35
CA LYS A 178 -19.10 11.31 17.31
C LYS A 178 -18.10 10.49 16.50
N ILE A 179 -16.98 11.11 16.14
CA ILE A 179 -15.94 10.43 15.37
C ILE A 179 -15.30 9.32 16.21
N GLU A 180 -15.03 9.60 17.48
CA GLU A 180 -14.48 8.57 18.35
C GLU A 180 -15.40 7.35 18.43
N ALA A 181 -16.72 7.59 18.55
CA ALA A 181 -17.69 6.50 18.59
C ALA A 181 -17.68 5.69 17.28
N LEU A 182 -17.56 6.36 16.14
CA LEU A 182 -17.49 5.66 14.85
C LEU A 182 -16.22 4.83 14.73
N VAL A 183 -15.08 5.39 15.15
CA VAL A 183 -13.82 4.64 15.11
C VAL A 183 -13.94 3.37 15.98
N LYS A 184 -14.48 3.51 17.19
CA LYS A 184 -14.67 2.35 18.07
C LYS A 184 -15.62 1.33 17.45
N LYS A 185 -16.71 1.79 16.84
CA LYS A 185 -17.71 0.91 16.24
C LYS A 185 -17.12 0.10 15.10
N TYR A 186 -16.36 0.74 14.22
CA TYR A 186 -15.88 0.08 12.99
C TYR A 186 -14.54 -0.60 13.15
N PHE A 187 -13.66 -0.09 14.01
CA PHE A 187 -12.31 -0.65 14.13
C PHE A 187 -12.09 -1.38 15.45
N GLY A 188 -12.98 -1.21 16.44
CA GLY A 188 -12.78 -1.80 17.74
C GLY A 188 -12.78 -3.31 17.78
N SER A 189 -13.39 -3.95 16.80
CA SER A 189 -13.46 -5.41 16.74
C SER A 189 -12.34 -6.05 15.95
N ILE A 190 -11.47 -5.25 15.32
CA ILE A 190 -10.37 -5.80 14.54
C ILE A 190 -9.36 -6.44 15.49
N PRO A 191 -8.97 -7.70 15.26
CA PRO A 191 -8.06 -8.38 16.18
C PRO A 191 -6.70 -7.70 16.25
N ALA A 192 -6.15 -7.65 17.45
CA ALA A 192 -4.75 -7.29 17.64
C ALA A 192 -3.93 -8.56 17.53
N ARG A 193 -2.84 -8.50 16.81
CA ARG A 193 -1.90 -9.61 16.70
C ARG A 193 -0.49 -9.05 16.77
N GLU A 194 0.40 -9.83 17.34
CA GLU A 194 1.80 -9.49 17.24
C GLU A 194 2.28 -9.86 15.85
N SER A 195 2.69 -8.87 15.08
CA SER A 195 3.26 -9.13 13.77
C SER A 195 4.62 -9.80 13.93
N GLU A 196 4.87 -10.77 13.09
CA GLU A 196 6.18 -11.43 13.11
C GLU A 196 7.17 -10.57 12.30
N ARG A 197 7.64 -9.53 12.94
CA ARG A 197 8.63 -8.66 12.33
C ARG A 197 10.02 -9.13 12.69
N TYR A 198 10.56 -9.92 11.82
CA TYR A 198 11.89 -10.48 12.04
C TYR A 198 12.90 -9.97 11.03
N GLN A 199 12.48 -9.07 10.17
CA GLN A 199 13.36 -8.57 9.12
C GLN A 199 14.50 -7.75 9.72
N ASP A 200 15.66 -8.04 9.22
CA ASP A 200 16.84 -7.19 9.50
C ASP A 200 16.89 -6.19 8.35
N TYR A 201 16.53 -4.95 8.66
CA TYR A 201 16.53 -3.89 7.64
C TYR A 201 17.93 -3.47 7.20
N GLY A 202 18.96 -4.06 7.82
CA GLY A 202 20.32 -3.65 7.54
C GLY A 202 20.68 -2.37 8.26
N LYS A 203 21.66 -1.68 7.74
CA LYS A 203 22.13 -0.47 8.39
C LYS A 203 22.51 0.59 7.36
N VAL A 204 22.54 1.82 7.81
CA VAL A 204 23.08 2.92 7.02
C VAL A 204 24.53 3.11 7.42
N THR A 205 25.43 2.86 6.49
CA THR A 205 26.86 3.02 6.72
C THR A 205 27.31 4.36 6.14
N PRO A 206 27.77 5.29 6.97
CA PRO A 206 28.22 6.58 6.45
C PRO A 206 29.40 6.41 5.50
N LEU A 207 29.41 7.20 4.45
CA LEU A 207 30.54 7.21 3.52
C LEU A 207 31.73 7.89 4.20
N GLU A 208 32.87 7.25 4.11
CA GLU A 208 34.09 7.79 4.73
C GLU A 208 34.86 8.74 3.82
N LYS A 209 34.53 8.73 2.54
CA LYS A 209 35.15 9.57 1.54
C LYS A 209 34.20 9.84 0.41
N ASN A 210 34.53 10.80 -0.42
CA ASN A 210 33.73 11.09 -1.60
C ASN A 210 33.78 9.91 -2.58
N ILE A 211 32.63 9.59 -3.14
CA ILE A 211 32.50 8.54 -4.14
C ILE A 211 31.94 9.15 -5.42
N TYR A 212 32.55 8.81 -6.53
CA TYR A 212 32.12 9.30 -7.83
C TYR A 212 31.77 8.10 -8.69
N LYS A 213 30.59 8.15 -9.30
CA LYS A 213 30.14 7.08 -10.18
C LYS A 213 29.52 7.68 -11.43
N VAL A 214 29.94 7.19 -12.57
CA VAL A 214 29.38 7.61 -13.85
C VAL A 214 28.32 6.58 -14.26
N LEU A 215 27.13 7.07 -14.54
CA LEU A 215 26.01 6.23 -14.97
C LEU A 215 25.67 6.59 -16.41
N SER A 216 25.52 5.58 -17.23
CA SER A 216 25.17 5.75 -18.64
C SER A 216 23.79 5.18 -18.90
N ASP A 217 23.02 5.87 -19.73
CA ASP A 217 21.70 5.40 -20.11
C ASP A 217 21.41 5.88 -21.52
N SER A 218 20.93 4.95 -22.37
CA SER A 218 20.73 5.25 -23.78
C SER A 218 19.63 6.31 -24.02
N GLU A 219 18.77 6.52 -23.04
CA GLU A 219 17.69 7.50 -23.15
C GLU A 219 18.06 8.89 -22.62
N LEU A 220 19.27 9.03 -22.08
CA LEU A 220 19.69 10.31 -21.51
C LEU A 220 20.06 11.26 -22.64
N SER A 221 19.35 12.39 -22.72
CA SER A 221 19.56 13.35 -23.78
C SER A 221 20.58 14.42 -23.46
N MET A 222 20.90 14.61 -22.16
CA MET A 222 21.92 15.57 -21.71
C MET A 222 22.67 14.97 -20.52
N GLY A 223 23.95 15.26 -20.49
CA GLY A 223 24.80 14.86 -19.36
C GLY A 223 24.95 15.95 -18.31
#